data_d34f68e69dc3d3645adaeab2c53ea9a5
#
_entry.id   d34f68e69dc3d3645adaeab2c53ea9a5
#
_cell.length_a   1.000
_cell.length_b   1.000
_cell.length_c   1.000
_cell.angle_alpha   90.00
_cell.angle_beta   90.00
_cell.angle_gamma   90.00
#
_symmetry.space_group_name_H-M   'P 1'
#
loop_
_entity.id
_entity.type
_entity.pdbx_description
1 polymer ?
#
loop_
_entity_poly.entity_id
_entity_poly.type
_entity_poly.pdbx_seq_one_letter_code
_entity_poly.pdbx_strand_id
1 'polypeptide(L)'
;MFNKLSKKITAGVTAAALGVSLVFAAPAPAEAISVGDVVGIGATVYSASQAYNEINKQVKTFNETEEGRTALYQKFQEEYGVNTDYEINERMDRIMTNLTSAVGQIDPSIYDKPYKYFVSNDETLNAACSYGHVMMVNVGTFNLLATDDEIAAVVGHEMGHGQKDHLAKGNKKTLNKMVVAQIGSDAVGGNAISNALIAVTVNNSIEHGNKKQETEADNLGWEYMLHTDYNIGATAAVMQRLSELYGGAKRNKMEAILKPSNHPNTDARRDNYVKKLYEYSGKHATAKNGVVTINGKTFTTVAAANSMSSAERSYFVLGNLAKAYHNGKNAATATVYNGTVYLDDQAIITPADGDEDAYTLAERLNSIK
;
A
#
# COMPACT_ATOMS: atom_id res chain seq x y z
N MET A 1 -8.96 23.78 31.25
CA MET A 1 -8.20 24.48 30.21
C MET A 1 -7.93 23.62 28.97
N PHE A 2 -8.49 22.40 28.91
CA PHE A 2 -8.23 21.41 27.84
C PHE A 2 -9.31 21.36 26.73
N ASN A 3 -10.32 22.21 26.78
CA ASN A 3 -11.49 22.12 25.90
C ASN A 3 -11.51 23.12 24.73
N LYS A 4 -10.42 23.90 24.53
CA LYS A 4 -10.33 24.86 23.41
C LYS A 4 -9.35 24.46 22.30
N LEU A 5 -8.48 23.47 22.55
CA LEU A 5 -7.49 23.03 21.54
C LEU A 5 -8.09 21.99 20.59
N SER A 6 -8.96 21.09 21.07
CA SER A 6 -9.61 20.07 20.25
C SER A 6 -10.56 20.61 19.18
N LYS A 7 -11.17 21.79 19.44
CA LYS A 7 -12.09 22.42 18.47
C LYS A 7 -11.42 23.13 17.29
N LYS A 8 -10.10 23.46 17.40
CA LYS A 8 -9.38 24.10 16.29
C LYS A 8 -8.78 23.09 15.31
N ILE A 9 -8.44 21.90 15.79
CA ILE A 9 -7.90 20.81 14.94
C ILE A 9 -9.02 20.17 14.11
N THR A 10 -10.22 20.02 14.69
CA THR A 10 -11.41 19.49 13.96
C THR A 10 -11.93 20.45 12.89
N ALA A 11 -11.74 21.77 13.04
CA ALA A 11 -12.19 22.75 12.05
C ALA A 11 -11.25 22.84 10.83
N GLY A 12 -9.95 22.54 10.99
CA GLY A 12 -8.98 22.53 9.87
C GLY A 12 -9.17 21.34 8.92
N VAL A 13 -9.42 20.15 9.48
CA VAL A 13 -9.63 18.92 8.71
C VAL A 13 -11.00 18.92 8.00
N THR A 14 -12.03 19.53 8.61
CA THR A 14 -13.35 19.64 8.00
C THR A 14 -13.39 20.64 6.83
N ALA A 15 -12.54 21.67 6.84
CA ALA A 15 -12.50 22.65 5.75
C ALA A 15 -11.82 22.08 4.49
N ALA A 16 -10.81 21.21 4.63
CA ALA A 16 -10.17 20.54 3.50
C ALA A 16 -11.08 19.47 2.86
N ALA A 17 -11.90 18.77 3.67
CA ALA A 17 -12.85 17.79 3.17
C ALA A 17 -14.10 18.42 2.51
N LEU A 18 -14.49 19.64 2.92
CA LEU A 18 -15.66 20.34 2.37
C LEU A 18 -15.36 21.08 1.04
N GLY A 19 -14.08 21.34 0.72
CA GLY A 19 -13.68 21.98 -0.53
C GLY A 19 -13.82 21.10 -1.78
N VAL A 20 -13.98 19.78 -1.61
CA VAL A 20 -14.12 18.82 -2.73
C VAL A 20 -15.57 18.37 -2.95
N SER A 21 -16.47 18.64 -1.99
CA SER A 21 -17.87 18.13 -2.02
C SER A 21 -18.89 19.05 -2.66
N LEU A 22 -18.51 20.20 -3.18
CA LEU A 22 -19.45 21.15 -3.75
C LEU A 22 -19.07 21.43 -5.22
N VAL A 23 -19.50 20.62 -6.13
CA VAL A 23 -20.04 21.02 -7.45
C VAL A 23 -20.53 19.76 -8.18
N PHE A 24 -21.67 19.22 -7.77
CA PHE A 24 -22.59 18.62 -8.74
C PHE A 24 -23.86 19.46 -8.73
N ALA A 25 -23.81 20.62 -9.40
CA ALA A 25 -25.00 21.32 -9.81
C ALA A 25 -25.54 20.63 -11.07
N ALA A 26 -26.82 20.28 -11.04
CA ALA A 26 -27.54 19.78 -12.20
C ALA A 26 -27.44 20.76 -13.38
N PRO A 27 -27.50 20.29 -14.63
CA PRO A 27 -27.45 21.17 -15.79
C PRO A 27 -28.67 22.11 -15.78
N ALA A 28 -28.39 23.41 -15.82
CA ALA A 28 -29.42 24.43 -16.03
C ALA A 28 -29.96 24.36 -17.48
N PRO A 29 -31.22 24.71 -17.72
CA PRO A 29 -31.79 24.71 -19.08
C PRO A 29 -31.05 25.68 -19.98
N ALA A 30 -30.92 25.31 -21.25
CA ALA A 30 -30.21 26.07 -22.27
C ALA A 30 -30.91 27.42 -22.55
N GLU A 31 -30.36 28.51 -22.02
CA GLU A 31 -30.67 29.86 -22.45
C GLU A 31 -29.70 30.31 -23.55
N ALA A 32 -30.17 31.19 -24.46
CA ALA A 32 -29.43 31.62 -25.61
C ALA A 32 -28.10 32.30 -25.23
N ILE A 33 -26.99 31.78 -25.74
CA ILE A 33 -25.63 32.26 -25.49
C ILE A 33 -25.48 33.70 -26.04
N SER A 34 -25.16 34.64 -25.14
CA SER A 34 -24.87 36.03 -25.52
C SER A 34 -23.41 36.18 -26.00
N VAL A 35 -23.11 37.28 -26.73
CA VAL A 35 -21.73 37.59 -27.16
C VAL A 35 -20.78 37.74 -25.95
N GLY A 36 -21.31 38.21 -24.81
CA GLY A 36 -20.55 38.28 -23.55
C GLY A 36 -20.17 36.92 -23.00
N ASP A 37 -21.07 35.91 -23.15
CA ASP A 37 -20.83 34.53 -22.71
C ASP A 37 -19.74 33.86 -23.55
N VAL A 38 -19.68 34.16 -24.85
CA VAL A 38 -18.61 33.63 -25.73
C VAL A 38 -17.23 34.15 -25.33
N VAL A 39 -17.12 35.43 -24.95
CA VAL A 39 -15.87 36.00 -24.43
C VAL A 39 -15.51 35.41 -23.08
N GLY A 40 -16.48 35.20 -22.18
CA GLY A 40 -16.29 34.54 -20.89
C GLY A 40 -15.83 33.09 -21.04
N ILE A 41 -16.43 32.33 -21.95
CA ILE A 41 -16.04 30.94 -22.26
C ILE A 41 -14.61 30.92 -22.84
N GLY A 42 -14.25 31.83 -23.74
CA GLY A 42 -12.90 31.93 -24.29
C GLY A 42 -11.84 32.20 -23.23
N ALA A 43 -12.11 33.15 -22.33
CA ALA A 43 -11.20 33.45 -21.19
C ALA A 43 -11.06 32.28 -20.22
N THR A 44 -12.17 31.58 -19.92
CA THR A 44 -12.17 30.39 -19.04
C THR A 44 -11.39 29.23 -19.66
N VAL A 45 -11.54 28.98 -20.96
CA VAL A 45 -10.79 27.94 -21.68
C VAL A 45 -9.30 28.28 -21.75
N TYR A 46 -8.95 29.55 -21.93
CA TYR A 46 -7.55 30.01 -21.96
C TYR A 46 -6.89 29.83 -20.58
N SER A 47 -7.56 30.23 -19.51
CA SER A 47 -7.06 30.04 -18.14
C SER A 47 -6.98 28.57 -17.75
N ALA A 48 -7.91 27.74 -18.20
CA ALA A 48 -7.86 26.27 -18.01
C ALA A 48 -6.63 25.66 -18.70
N SER A 49 -6.34 26.08 -19.92
CA SER A 49 -5.16 25.60 -20.65
C SER A 49 -3.86 26.00 -19.99
N GLN A 50 -3.76 27.22 -19.45
CA GLN A 50 -2.58 27.69 -18.71
C GLN A 50 -2.40 26.91 -17.39
N ALA A 51 -3.46 26.72 -16.62
CA ALA A 51 -3.43 25.95 -15.40
C ALA A 51 -3.03 24.48 -15.67
N TYR A 52 -3.55 23.87 -16.72
CA TYR A 52 -3.16 22.54 -17.16
C TYR A 52 -1.67 22.45 -17.52
N ASN A 53 -1.14 23.42 -18.24
CA ASN A 53 0.28 23.46 -18.59
C ASN A 53 1.16 23.63 -17.34
N GLU A 54 0.75 24.47 -16.40
CA GLU A 54 1.49 24.67 -15.14
C GLU A 54 1.46 23.40 -14.25
N ILE A 55 0.32 22.71 -14.16
CA ILE A 55 0.21 21.41 -13.46
C ILE A 55 1.14 20.39 -14.11
N ASN A 56 1.13 20.23 -15.43
CA ASN A 56 2.02 19.28 -16.10
C ASN A 56 3.50 19.62 -15.88
N LYS A 57 3.85 20.91 -15.93
CA LYS A 57 5.20 21.36 -15.62
C LYS A 57 5.61 21.00 -14.19
N GLN A 58 4.74 21.24 -13.22
CA GLN A 58 5.00 20.96 -11.82
C GLN A 58 5.08 19.46 -11.55
N VAL A 59 4.20 18.62 -12.13
CA VAL A 59 4.29 17.17 -12.09
C VAL A 59 5.61 16.68 -12.66
N LYS A 60 6.02 17.24 -13.81
CA LYS A 60 7.31 16.92 -14.41
C LYS A 60 8.47 17.30 -13.50
N THR A 61 8.44 18.49 -12.92
CA THR A 61 9.46 18.93 -11.95
C THR A 61 9.54 18.00 -10.76
N PHE A 62 8.42 17.66 -10.12
CA PHE A 62 8.36 16.75 -8.99
C PHE A 62 8.80 15.32 -9.34
N ASN A 63 8.57 14.87 -10.57
CA ASN A 63 8.92 13.51 -10.97
C ASN A 63 10.34 13.36 -11.48
N GLU A 64 10.90 14.38 -12.14
CA GLU A 64 12.13 14.24 -12.92
C GLU A 64 13.32 15.02 -12.35
N THR A 65 13.12 16.05 -11.50
CA THR A 65 14.22 16.85 -10.96
C THR A 65 14.49 16.58 -9.49
N GLU A 66 15.76 16.65 -9.08
CA GLU A 66 16.13 16.42 -7.67
C GLU A 66 15.59 17.53 -6.75
N GLU A 67 15.59 18.78 -7.24
CA GLU A 67 15.02 19.93 -6.53
C GLU A 67 13.51 19.76 -6.31
N GLY A 68 12.79 19.33 -7.35
CA GLY A 68 11.35 19.08 -7.28
C GLY A 68 11.02 17.93 -6.32
N ARG A 69 11.74 16.84 -6.38
CA ARG A 69 11.61 15.68 -5.47
C ARG A 69 11.86 16.09 -4.02
N THR A 70 12.90 16.88 -3.79
CA THR A 70 13.24 17.38 -2.45
C THR A 70 12.16 18.33 -1.93
N ALA A 71 11.67 19.25 -2.75
CA ALA A 71 10.59 20.15 -2.38
C ALA A 71 9.30 19.39 -2.05
N LEU A 72 8.97 18.36 -2.84
CA LEU A 72 7.81 17.51 -2.58
C LEU A 72 7.95 16.73 -1.28
N TYR A 73 9.12 16.14 -1.03
CA TYR A 73 9.45 15.42 0.20
C TYR A 73 9.29 16.31 1.45
N GLN A 74 9.84 17.53 1.42
CA GLN A 74 9.70 18.49 2.51
C GLN A 74 8.25 18.87 2.76
N LYS A 75 7.47 19.11 1.70
CA LYS A 75 6.03 19.42 1.84
C LYS A 75 5.23 18.28 2.46
N PHE A 76 5.53 17.03 2.12
CA PHE A 76 4.90 15.89 2.78
C PHE A 76 5.26 15.84 4.27
N GLN A 77 6.51 16.09 4.62
CA GLN A 77 6.95 16.14 6.02
C GLN A 77 6.28 17.27 6.81
N GLU A 78 6.11 18.44 6.20
CA GLU A 78 5.39 19.58 6.81
C GLU A 78 3.90 19.28 7.03
N GLU A 79 3.25 18.61 6.06
CA GLU A 79 1.81 18.30 6.10
C GLU A 79 1.46 17.17 7.07
N TYR A 80 2.24 16.09 7.07
CA TYR A 80 1.93 14.86 7.82
C TYR A 80 2.78 14.67 9.09
N GLY A 81 3.76 15.54 9.31
CA GLY A 81 4.74 15.41 10.40
C GLY A 81 5.69 14.24 10.19
N VAL A 82 6.83 14.29 10.86
CA VAL A 82 7.86 13.23 10.80
C VAL A 82 7.88 12.52 12.14
N ASN A 83 7.75 11.19 12.09
CA ASN A 83 7.93 10.36 13.28
C ASN A 83 9.40 10.33 13.68
N THR A 84 9.66 10.52 14.98
CA THR A 84 11.02 10.58 15.54
C THR A 84 11.39 9.36 16.38
N ASP A 85 10.54 8.33 16.41
CA ASP A 85 10.82 7.08 17.09
C ASP A 85 11.98 6.36 16.40
N TYR A 86 13.06 6.12 17.17
CA TYR A 86 14.28 5.55 16.64
C TYR A 86 14.08 4.11 16.13
N GLU A 87 13.36 3.27 16.86
CA GLU A 87 13.15 1.86 16.50
C GLU A 87 12.32 1.72 15.21
N ILE A 88 11.28 2.54 15.08
CA ILE A 88 10.43 2.56 13.89
C ILE A 88 11.23 3.02 12.66
N ASN A 89 12.01 4.08 12.78
CA ASN A 89 12.83 4.58 11.67
C ASN A 89 13.94 3.59 11.30
N GLU A 90 14.59 2.93 12.26
CA GLU A 90 15.57 1.86 11.98
C GLU A 90 14.94 0.68 11.24
N ARG A 91 13.74 0.26 11.64
CA ARG A 91 12.98 -0.77 10.93
C ARG A 91 12.67 -0.35 9.49
N MET A 92 12.23 0.90 9.29
CA MET A 92 11.96 1.45 7.96
C MET A 92 13.22 1.48 7.09
N ASP A 93 14.35 1.94 7.63
CA ASP A 93 15.62 2.01 6.91
C ASP A 93 16.11 0.60 6.48
N ARG A 94 15.99 -0.39 7.36
CA ARG A 94 16.31 -1.78 7.06
C ARG A 94 15.43 -2.35 5.96
N ILE A 95 14.13 -2.11 6.04
CA ILE A 95 13.16 -2.57 5.03
C ILE A 95 13.46 -1.92 3.67
N MET A 96 13.67 -0.61 3.64
CA MET A 96 13.99 0.12 2.41
C MET A 96 15.33 -0.33 1.80
N THR A 97 16.33 -0.60 2.63
CA THR A 97 17.63 -1.12 2.16
C THR A 97 17.47 -2.48 1.48
N ASN A 98 16.76 -3.41 2.13
CA ASN A 98 16.54 -4.75 1.59
C ASN A 98 15.71 -4.72 0.30
N LEU A 99 14.63 -3.95 0.29
CA LEU A 99 13.78 -3.83 -0.91
C LEU A 99 14.49 -3.08 -2.04
N THR A 100 15.27 -2.03 -1.76
CA THR A 100 16.04 -1.34 -2.79
C THR A 100 17.05 -2.30 -3.45
N SER A 101 17.71 -3.15 -2.66
CA SER A 101 18.59 -4.18 -3.19
C SER A 101 17.83 -5.21 -4.05
N ALA A 102 16.66 -5.64 -3.60
CA ALA A 102 15.82 -6.58 -4.34
C ALA A 102 15.31 -5.98 -5.67
N VAL A 103 14.80 -4.74 -5.63
CA VAL A 103 14.36 -4.02 -6.84
C VAL A 103 15.55 -3.84 -7.79
N GLY A 104 16.72 -3.46 -7.30
CA GLY A 104 17.92 -3.25 -8.12
C GLY A 104 18.40 -4.48 -8.89
N GLN A 105 18.05 -5.70 -8.42
CA GLN A 105 18.31 -6.94 -9.16
C GLN A 105 17.39 -7.10 -10.39
N ILE A 106 16.21 -6.46 -10.36
CA ILE A 106 15.18 -6.56 -11.39
C ILE A 106 15.20 -5.32 -12.28
N ASP A 107 15.30 -4.14 -11.66
CA ASP A 107 15.27 -2.83 -12.29
C ASP A 107 16.35 -1.93 -11.71
N PRO A 108 17.57 -1.94 -12.27
CA PRO A 108 18.68 -1.12 -11.78
C PRO A 108 18.46 0.39 -11.84
N SER A 109 17.42 0.87 -12.56
CA SER A 109 17.10 2.31 -12.63
C SER A 109 16.71 2.90 -11.27
N ILE A 110 16.41 2.05 -10.26
CA ILE A 110 16.18 2.51 -8.88
C ILE A 110 17.39 3.26 -8.31
N TYR A 111 18.62 2.93 -8.74
CA TYR A 111 19.82 3.61 -8.27
C TYR A 111 20.02 4.98 -8.91
N ASP A 112 19.46 5.21 -10.11
CA ASP A 112 19.49 6.52 -10.77
C ASP A 112 18.49 7.50 -10.11
N LYS A 113 17.42 6.95 -9.50
CA LYS A 113 16.36 7.72 -8.85
C LYS A 113 15.98 7.09 -7.50
N PRO A 114 16.86 7.15 -6.49
CA PRO A 114 16.63 6.51 -5.20
C PRO A 114 15.42 7.11 -4.49
N TYR A 115 14.73 6.30 -3.70
CA TYR A 115 13.57 6.74 -2.91
C TYR A 115 13.96 7.76 -1.84
N LYS A 116 13.14 8.81 -1.71
CA LYS A 116 13.09 9.68 -0.53
C LYS A 116 11.90 9.23 0.31
N TYR A 117 12.13 8.79 1.54
CA TYR A 117 11.06 8.22 2.37
C TYR A 117 11.14 8.74 3.79
N PHE A 118 10.01 8.68 4.50
CA PHE A 118 9.91 8.95 5.93
C PHE A 118 8.69 8.25 6.53
N VAL A 119 8.70 8.12 7.86
CA VAL A 119 7.54 7.67 8.61
C VAL A 119 6.79 8.90 9.11
N SER A 120 5.48 8.98 8.85
CA SER A 120 4.62 10.07 9.32
C SER A 120 4.06 9.77 10.73
N ASN A 121 3.49 10.79 11.38
CA ASN A 121 2.84 10.64 12.68
C ASN A 121 1.38 10.16 12.60
N ASP A 122 0.87 9.81 11.42
CA ASP A 122 -0.49 9.31 11.26
C ASP A 122 -0.62 7.86 11.76
N GLU A 123 -1.58 7.60 12.64
CA GLU A 123 -1.81 6.30 13.26
C GLU A 123 -2.65 5.34 12.40
N THR A 124 -3.03 5.73 11.21
CA THR A 124 -3.75 4.83 10.29
C THR A 124 -2.79 3.89 9.57
N LEU A 125 -3.27 2.67 9.24
CA LEU A 125 -2.51 1.76 8.37
C LEU A 125 -2.56 2.29 6.95
N ASN A 126 -1.49 2.94 6.51
CA ASN A 126 -1.35 3.48 5.17
C ASN A 126 0.12 3.68 4.78
N ALA A 127 0.38 3.57 3.49
CA ALA A 127 1.61 3.97 2.84
C ALA A 127 1.26 4.57 1.48
N ALA A 128 2.10 5.46 0.96
CA ALA A 128 1.87 6.10 -0.32
C ALA A 128 3.18 6.41 -1.02
N CYS A 129 3.29 6.03 -2.29
CA CYS A 129 4.36 6.46 -3.17
C CYS A 129 3.87 7.57 -4.10
N SER A 130 4.49 8.73 -4.01
CA SER A 130 4.20 9.93 -4.79
C SER A 130 5.10 10.05 -6.02
N TYR A 131 4.96 11.19 -6.72
CA TYR A 131 5.87 11.56 -7.82
C TYR A 131 7.33 11.50 -7.37
N GLY A 132 8.21 11.16 -8.28
CA GLY A 132 9.65 11.25 -8.06
C GLY A 132 10.20 10.29 -7.00
N HIS A 133 9.52 9.17 -6.78
CA HIS A 133 9.89 8.19 -5.74
C HIS A 133 9.92 8.80 -4.33
N VAL A 134 9.01 9.73 -4.03
CA VAL A 134 8.78 10.22 -2.67
C VAL A 134 7.76 9.31 -2.00
N MET A 135 8.14 8.69 -0.88
CA MET A 135 7.31 7.71 -0.17
C MET A 135 7.07 8.16 1.28
N MET A 136 5.83 8.03 1.71
CA MET A 136 5.42 8.19 3.10
C MET A 136 4.83 6.87 3.59
N VAL A 137 5.22 6.45 4.79
CA VAL A 137 4.62 5.31 5.49
C VAL A 137 4.11 5.81 6.84
N ASN A 138 2.86 5.58 7.15
CA ASN A 138 2.28 6.02 8.40
C ASN A 138 2.79 5.17 9.56
N VAL A 139 2.98 5.79 10.75
CA VAL A 139 3.36 5.07 11.97
C VAL A 139 2.34 3.98 12.32
N GLY A 140 1.07 4.20 12.00
CA GLY A 140 0.02 3.19 12.16
C GLY A 140 0.28 1.88 11.41
N THR A 141 1.05 1.89 10.32
CA THR A 141 1.48 0.69 9.62
C THR A 141 2.37 -0.18 10.49
N PHE A 142 3.30 0.43 11.24
CA PHE A 142 4.18 -0.26 12.17
C PHE A 142 3.48 -0.72 13.44
N ASN A 143 2.41 -0.04 13.85
CA ASN A 143 1.63 -0.37 15.04
C ASN A 143 0.59 -1.47 14.78
N LEU A 144 0.06 -1.55 13.56
CA LEU A 144 -1.05 -2.43 13.20
C LEU A 144 -0.61 -3.71 12.49
N LEU A 145 0.57 -3.72 11.87
CA LEU A 145 1.18 -4.92 11.30
C LEU A 145 2.14 -5.55 12.30
N ALA A 146 2.12 -6.88 12.39
CA ALA A 146 2.82 -7.59 13.43
C ALA A 146 4.33 -7.75 13.17
N THR A 147 4.73 -7.76 11.89
CA THR A 147 6.09 -8.11 11.47
C THR A 147 6.67 -7.17 10.41
N ASP A 148 8.01 -7.14 10.32
CA ASP A 148 8.71 -6.46 9.23
C ASP A 148 8.40 -7.08 7.86
N ASP A 149 8.09 -8.37 7.80
CA ASP A 149 7.67 -9.04 6.56
C ASP A 149 6.40 -8.42 5.97
N GLU A 150 5.41 -8.12 6.85
CA GLU A 150 4.17 -7.48 6.43
C GLU A 150 4.40 -6.04 5.98
N ILE A 151 5.23 -5.29 6.71
CA ILE A 151 5.57 -3.91 6.34
C ILE A 151 6.33 -3.91 5.00
N ALA A 152 7.27 -4.84 4.81
CA ALA A 152 7.99 -5.00 3.55
C ALA A 152 7.06 -5.34 2.37
N ALA A 153 6.03 -6.15 2.60
CA ALA A 153 5.03 -6.44 1.57
C ALA A 153 4.24 -5.18 1.16
N VAL A 154 3.87 -4.32 2.12
CA VAL A 154 3.22 -3.02 1.84
C VAL A 154 4.17 -2.09 1.10
N VAL A 155 5.38 -1.89 1.61
CA VAL A 155 6.38 -1.00 1.02
C VAL A 155 6.79 -1.48 -0.38
N GLY A 156 6.95 -2.78 -0.58
CA GLY A 156 7.24 -3.38 -1.89
C GLY A 156 6.14 -3.14 -2.92
N HIS A 157 4.88 -3.18 -2.51
CA HIS A 157 3.75 -2.80 -3.35
C HIS A 157 3.81 -1.32 -3.75
N GLU A 158 4.07 -0.42 -2.78
CA GLU A 158 4.22 1.01 -3.06
C GLU A 158 5.43 1.32 -3.96
N MET A 159 6.54 0.58 -3.80
CA MET A 159 7.68 0.66 -4.72
C MET A 159 7.28 0.20 -6.14
N GLY A 160 6.39 -0.77 -6.28
CA GLY A 160 5.82 -1.16 -7.57
C GLY A 160 5.08 -0.01 -8.25
N HIS A 161 4.31 0.78 -7.48
CA HIS A 161 3.68 2.01 -7.98
C HIS A 161 4.70 3.05 -8.41
N GLY A 162 5.76 3.26 -7.61
CA GLY A 162 6.85 4.21 -7.89
C GLY A 162 7.61 3.85 -9.16
N GLN A 163 8.13 2.62 -9.28
CA GLN A 163 8.92 2.16 -10.43
C GLN A 163 8.13 2.22 -11.76
N LYS A 164 6.81 2.20 -11.70
CA LYS A 164 5.94 2.34 -12.89
C LYS A 164 5.42 3.76 -13.10
N ASP A 165 5.75 4.71 -12.24
CA ASP A 165 5.22 6.08 -12.28
C ASP A 165 3.67 6.09 -12.35
N HIS A 166 3.00 5.22 -11.62
CA HIS A 166 1.55 5.03 -11.71
C HIS A 166 0.79 6.32 -11.44
N LEU A 167 1.24 7.13 -10.48
CA LEU A 167 0.64 8.40 -10.15
C LEU A 167 0.76 9.40 -11.31
N ALA A 168 1.94 9.52 -11.91
CA ALA A 168 2.17 10.44 -13.04
C ALA A 168 1.41 10.01 -14.30
N LYS A 169 1.27 8.70 -14.55
CA LYS A 169 0.57 8.15 -15.72
C LYS A 169 -0.96 8.10 -15.55
N GLY A 170 -1.43 7.87 -14.31
CA GLY A 170 -2.87 7.64 -14.02
C GLY A 170 -3.70 8.91 -13.89
N ASN A 171 -3.12 10.02 -13.47
CA ASN A 171 -3.88 11.14 -12.94
C ASN A 171 -4.22 12.26 -13.91
N LYS A 172 -3.88 12.16 -15.20
CA LYS A 172 -4.23 13.20 -16.17
C LYS A 172 -5.73 13.57 -16.18
N LYS A 173 -6.63 12.58 -16.00
CA LYS A 173 -8.08 12.83 -15.94
C LYS A 173 -8.51 13.49 -14.63
N THR A 174 -7.93 13.10 -13.50
CA THR A 174 -8.26 13.66 -12.19
C THR A 174 -7.70 15.06 -12.06
N LEU A 175 -6.47 15.29 -12.47
CA LEU A 175 -5.86 16.62 -12.57
C LEU A 175 -6.68 17.56 -13.47
N ASN A 176 -7.13 17.08 -14.63
CA ASN A 176 -8.01 17.85 -15.50
C ASN A 176 -9.32 18.25 -14.83
N LYS A 177 -9.95 17.34 -14.07
CA LYS A 177 -11.19 17.65 -13.33
C LYS A 177 -10.93 18.66 -12.21
N MET A 178 -9.81 18.55 -11.50
CA MET A 178 -9.43 19.50 -10.44
C MET A 178 -9.13 20.88 -11.01
N VAL A 179 -8.44 20.95 -12.14
CA VAL A 179 -8.19 22.20 -12.85
C VAL A 179 -9.49 22.87 -13.25
N VAL A 180 -10.42 22.13 -13.84
CA VAL A 180 -11.73 22.67 -14.26
C VAL A 180 -12.54 23.15 -13.05
N ALA A 181 -12.49 22.44 -11.91
CA ALA A 181 -13.18 22.85 -10.68
C ALA A 181 -12.58 24.12 -10.04
N GLN A 182 -11.28 24.37 -10.21
CA GLN A 182 -10.57 25.52 -9.64
C GLN A 182 -10.60 26.79 -10.51
N ILE A 183 -10.97 26.67 -11.78
CA ILE A 183 -11.09 27.82 -12.70
C ILE A 183 -12.15 28.86 -12.24
N GLY A 184 -13.08 28.46 -11.37
CA GLY A 184 -14.07 29.36 -10.77
C GLY A 184 -13.55 30.16 -9.55
N SER A 185 -12.31 29.96 -9.11
CA SER A 185 -11.69 30.72 -8.02
C SER A 185 -10.46 31.47 -8.53
N ASP A 186 -10.39 32.78 -8.28
CA ASP A 186 -9.32 33.71 -8.73
C ASP A 186 -7.91 33.40 -8.17
N ALA A 187 -7.65 32.20 -7.66
CA ALA A 187 -6.45 31.85 -6.95
C ALA A 187 -5.73 30.62 -7.52
N VAL A 188 -5.34 30.65 -8.80
CA VAL A 188 -4.42 29.63 -9.36
C VAL A 188 -2.97 30.09 -9.15
N GLY A 189 -2.48 30.02 -7.90
CA GLY A 189 -1.06 30.20 -7.56
C GLY A 189 -0.32 28.87 -7.44
N GLY A 190 1.00 28.85 -7.63
CA GLY A 190 1.84 27.63 -7.57
C GLY A 190 1.67 26.80 -6.29
N ASN A 191 1.38 27.44 -5.15
CA ASN A 191 1.10 26.76 -3.88
C ASN A 191 -0.24 25.97 -3.90
N ALA A 192 -1.27 26.48 -4.55
CA ALA A 192 -2.56 25.79 -4.67
C ALA A 192 -2.42 24.51 -5.51
N ILE A 193 -1.64 24.57 -6.59
CA ILE A 193 -1.35 23.41 -7.44
C ILE A 193 -0.54 22.36 -6.67
N SER A 194 0.49 22.77 -5.92
CA SER A 194 1.29 21.86 -5.11
C SER A 194 0.44 21.15 -4.06
N ASN A 195 -0.42 21.89 -3.35
CA ASN A 195 -1.33 21.32 -2.33
C ASN A 195 -2.34 20.35 -2.97
N ALA A 196 -2.87 20.69 -4.16
CA ALA A 196 -3.73 19.80 -4.91
C ALA A 196 -3.01 18.50 -5.34
N LEU A 197 -1.76 18.58 -5.76
CA LEU A 197 -0.95 17.42 -6.14
C LEU A 197 -0.65 16.52 -4.92
N ILE A 198 -0.37 17.09 -3.76
CA ILE A 198 -0.21 16.34 -2.50
C ILE A 198 -1.52 15.65 -2.11
N ALA A 199 -2.63 16.39 -2.11
CA ALA A 199 -3.95 15.84 -1.83
C ALA A 199 -4.33 14.70 -2.79
N VAL A 200 -4.00 14.84 -4.08
CA VAL A 200 -4.19 13.76 -5.07
C VAL A 200 -3.33 12.55 -4.74
N THR A 201 -2.09 12.72 -4.30
CA THR A 201 -1.24 11.59 -3.92
C THR A 201 -1.86 10.78 -2.80
N VAL A 202 -2.24 11.44 -1.71
CA VAL A 202 -2.84 10.79 -0.54
C VAL A 202 -4.22 10.23 -0.87
N ASN A 203 -5.06 10.97 -1.59
CA ASN A 203 -6.38 10.51 -2.00
C ASN A 203 -6.33 9.40 -3.04
N ASN A 204 -5.32 9.34 -3.91
CA ASN A 204 -5.18 8.21 -4.85
C ASN A 204 -4.66 6.95 -4.21
N SER A 205 -3.87 7.06 -3.15
CA SER A 205 -3.63 5.94 -2.24
C SER A 205 -4.94 5.50 -1.56
N ILE A 206 -5.92 6.42 -1.48
CA ILE A 206 -7.21 6.25 -0.81
C ILE A 206 -8.34 5.87 -1.78
N GLU A 207 -8.35 6.40 -3.02
CA GLU A 207 -9.49 6.32 -3.95
C GLU A 207 -9.17 5.70 -5.32
N HIS A 208 -8.93 4.47 -5.46
CA HIS A 208 -9.00 3.80 -6.76
C HIS A 208 -7.74 3.93 -7.64
N GLY A 209 -6.72 3.23 -7.28
CA GLY A 209 -5.77 2.76 -8.27
C GLY A 209 -6.54 2.10 -9.43
N ASN A 210 -6.22 2.43 -10.66
CA ASN A 210 -6.75 1.68 -11.81
C ASN A 210 -6.45 0.20 -11.53
N LYS A 211 -7.48 -0.68 -11.57
CA LYS A 211 -7.34 -2.12 -11.30
C LYS A 211 -6.12 -2.75 -12.00
N LYS A 212 -5.76 -2.23 -13.17
CA LYS A 212 -4.57 -2.67 -13.90
C LYS A 212 -3.28 -2.24 -13.19
N GLN A 213 -3.21 -1.01 -12.66
CA GLN A 213 -2.05 -0.51 -11.92
C GLN A 213 -1.88 -1.22 -10.58
N GLU A 214 -2.98 -1.51 -9.87
CA GLU A 214 -2.96 -2.31 -8.66
C GLU A 214 -2.42 -3.73 -8.92
N THR A 215 -2.91 -4.37 -9.98
CA THR A 215 -2.42 -5.71 -10.36
C THR A 215 -0.95 -5.68 -10.76
N GLU A 216 -0.49 -4.62 -11.44
CA GLU A 216 0.90 -4.44 -11.80
C GLU A 216 1.78 -4.21 -10.57
N ALA A 217 1.34 -3.36 -9.62
CA ALA A 217 2.04 -3.12 -8.37
C ALA A 217 2.09 -4.39 -7.47
N ASP A 218 0.98 -5.15 -7.39
CA ASP A 218 0.95 -6.45 -6.70
C ASP A 218 1.94 -7.45 -7.30
N ASN A 219 2.04 -7.50 -8.62
CA ASN A 219 2.96 -8.40 -9.29
C ASN A 219 4.43 -8.01 -9.04
N LEU A 220 4.73 -6.71 -9.10
CA LEU A 220 6.07 -6.21 -8.81
C LEU A 220 6.42 -6.37 -7.33
N GLY A 221 5.53 -6.01 -6.41
CA GLY A 221 5.75 -6.23 -4.99
C GLY A 221 6.01 -7.69 -4.65
N TRP A 222 5.30 -8.62 -5.29
CA TRP A 222 5.57 -10.05 -5.19
C TRP A 222 6.98 -10.40 -5.68
N GLU A 223 7.38 -9.93 -6.86
CA GLU A 223 8.72 -10.17 -7.41
C GLU A 223 9.80 -9.59 -6.50
N TYR A 224 9.60 -8.40 -5.94
CA TYR A 224 10.54 -7.79 -4.99
C TYR A 224 10.68 -8.64 -3.73
N MET A 225 9.57 -9.12 -3.15
CA MET A 225 9.60 -9.99 -1.98
C MET A 225 10.34 -11.31 -2.24
N LEU A 226 10.27 -11.88 -3.44
CA LEU A 226 11.02 -13.09 -3.81
C LEU A 226 12.54 -12.90 -3.77
N HIS A 227 13.03 -11.66 -3.92
CA HIS A 227 14.46 -11.32 -3.91
C HIS A 227 14.92 -10.80 -2.53
N THR A 228 14.14 -11.03 -1.48
CA THR A 228 14.48 -10.71 -0.09
C THR A 228 14.45 -11.95 0.78
N ASP A 229 14.94 -11.79 2.02
CA ASP A 229 14.80 -12.81 3.06
C ASP A 229 13.45 -12.77 3.77
N TYR A 230 12.60 -11.78 3.49
CA TYR A 230 11.27 -11.68 4.06
C TYR A 230 10.38 -12.86 3.67
N ASN A 231 9.41 -13.17 4.55
CA ASN A 231 8.45 -14.23 4.29
C ASN A 231 7.43 -13.78 3.23
N ILE A 232 7.45 -14.45 2.08
CA ILE A 232 6.56 -14.12 0.94
C ILE A 232 5.07 -14.34 1.26
N GLY A 233 4.74 -15.12 2.28
CA GLY A 233 3.38 -15.31 2.78
C GLY A 233 2.78 -14.05 3.38
N ALA A 234 3.62 -13.09 3.81
CA ALA A 234 3.20 -11.80 4.32
C ALA A 234 2.35 -11.01 3.31
N THR A 235 2.56 -11.20 2.00
CA THR A 235 1.74 -10.57 0.94
C THR A 235 0.26 -10.93 1.06
N ALA A 236 -0.05 -12.20 1.36
CA ALA A 236 -1.43 -12.66 1.60
C ALA A 236 -1.91 -12.29 3.01
N ALA A 237 -1.02 -12.33 4.03
CA ALA A 237 -1.34 -12.01 5.41
C ALA A 237 -1.77 -10.54 5.56
N VAL A 238 -1.08 -9.59 4.93
CA VAL A 238 -1.48 -8.17 4.93
C VAL A 238 -2.88 -7.98 4.33
N MET A 239 -3.19 -8.64 3.21
CA MET A 239 -4.53 -8.57 2.63
C MET A 239 -5.59 -9.16 3.55
N GLN A 240 -5.27 -10.22 4.29
CA GLN A 240 -6.14 -10.79 5.32
C GLN A 240 -6.37 -9.78 6.46
N ARG A 241 -5.32 -9.16 6.99
CA ARG A 241 -5.40 -8.14 8.02
C ARG A 241 -6.29 -6.97 7.59
N LEU A 242 -6.10 -6.47 6.38
CA LEU A 242 -6.93 -5.39 5.82
C LEU A 242 -8.39 -5.82 5.68
N SER A 243 -8.66 -7.07 5.27
CA SER A 243 -10.00 -7.61 5.21
C SER A 243 -10.66 -7.71 6.59
N GLU A 244 -9.92 -8.14 7.61
CA GLU A 244 -10.39 -8.23 8.99
C GLU A 244 -10.64 -6.86 9.62
N LEU A 245 -9.73 -5.90 9.42
CA LEU A 245 -9.88 -4.54 9.96
C LEU A 245 -10.99 -3.73 9.27
N TYR A 246 -11.13 -3.90 7.96
CA TYR A 246 -11.99 -3.02 7.14
C TYR A 246 -13.11 -3.75 6.40
N GLY A 247 -13.11 -5.08 6.35
CA GLY A 247 -14.02 -5.92 5.55
C GLY A 247 -15.33 -6.33 6.21
N GLY A 248 -15.59 -5.95 7.46
CA GLY A 248 -16.76 -6.38 8.22
C GLY A 248 -18.10 -6.07 7.52
N ALA A 249 -18.98 -7.07 7.44
CA ALA A 249 -20.16 -7.19 6.57
C ALA A 249 -21.31 -6.18 6.82
N LYS A 250 -21.15 -5.15 7.66
CA LYS A 250 -22.13 -4.06 7.87
C LYS A 250 -21.42 -2.72 8.08
N ARG A 251 -20.76 -2.23 7.04
CA ARG A 251 -20.34 -0.83 7.04
C ARG A 251 -21.57 0.07 6.97
N ASN A 252 -21.85 0.85 8.00
CA ASN A 252 -22.70 2.02 7.88
C ASN A 252 -22.07 2.95 6.82
N LYS A 253 -22.88 3.51 5.92
CA LYS A 253 -22.40 4.43 4.85
C LYS A 253 -21.49 5.52 5.38
N MET A 254 -21.63 5.93 6.64
CA MET A 254 -20.84 6.96 7.30
C MET A 254 -19.44 6.46 7.70
N GLU A 255 -19.28 5.20 8.11
CA GLU A 255 -17.97 4.59 8.37
C GLU A 255 -17.16 4.33 7.08
N ALA A 256 -17.85 4.03 5.98
CA ALA A 256 -17.22 3.89 4.68
C ALA A 256 -16.65 5.21 4.14
N ILE A 257 -17.22 6.36 4.55
CA ILE A 257 -16.72 7.71 4.21
C ILE A 257 -15.54 8.09 5.11
N LEU A 258 -15.54 7.63 6.38
CA LEU A 258 -14.52 7.98 7.37
C LEU A 258 -13.32 7.03 7.41
N LYS A 259 -13.43 5.85 6.78
CA LYS A 259 -12.37 4.84 6.67
C LYS A 259 -12.36 4.30 5.24
N PRO A 260 -11.81 5.03 4.28
CA PRO A 260 -11.68 4.53 2.92
C PRO A 260 -10.79 3.27 2.94
N SER A 261 -11.28 2.18 2.35
CA SER A 261 -10.41 1.05 2.00
C SER A 261 -9.58 1.48 0.80
N ASN A 262 -8.30 1.69 1.02
CA ASN A 262 -7.38 2.27 0.06
C ASN A 262 -7.18 1.43 -1.20
N HIS A 263 -7.56 0.15 -1.17
CA HIS A 263 -7.37 -0.77 -2.27
C HIS A 263 -8.64 -1.61 -2.48
N PRO A 264 -9.31 -1.48 -3.63
CA PRO A 264 -10.50 -2.27 -3.92
C PRO A 264 -10.14 -3.75 -4.07
N ASN A 265 -11.03 -4.64 -3.66
CA ASN A 265 -10.92 -6.10 -3.78
C ASN A 265 -9.82 -6.76 -2.93
N THR A 266 -9.66 -6.36 -1.68
CA THR A 266 -8.69 -6.94 -0.73
C THR A 266 -8.75 -8.48 -0.70
N ASP A 267 -9.94 -9.07 -0.65
CA ASP A 267 -10.10 -10.53 -0.69
C ASP A 267 -9.62 -11.15 -2.01
N ALA A 268 -9.91 -10.54 -3.13
CA ALA A 268 -9.45 -11.05 -4.44
C ALA A 268 -7.92 -10.91 -4.59
N ARG A 269 -7.31 -9.86 -4.02
CA ARG A 269 -5.85 -9.69 -3.99
C ARG A 269 -5.21 -10.75 -3.09
N ARG A 270 -5.77 -10.99 -1.88
CA ARG A 270 -5.36 -12.10 -1.00
C ARG A 270 -5.38 -13.43 -1.74
N ASP A 271 -6.50 -13.76 -2.36
CA ASP A 271 -6.68 -15.04 -3.07
C ASP A 271 -5.70 -15.16 -4.25
N ASN A 272 -5.37 -14.06 -4.91
CA ASN A 272 -4.33 -14.03 -5.95
C ASN A 272 -2.92 -14.31 -5.37
N TYR A 273 -2.58 -13.74 -4.22
CA TYR A 273 -1.30 -14.05 -3.55
C TYR A 273 -1.26 -15.50 -3.07
N VAL A 274 -2.34 -16.05 -2.54
CA VAL A 274 -2.43 -17.48 -2.18
C VAL A 274 -2.21 -18.36 -3.42
N LYS A 275 -2.78 -18.00 -4.57
CA LYS A 275 -2.54 -18.68 -5.83
C LYS A 275 -1.07 -18.60 -6.26
N LYS A 276 -0.42 -17.43 -6.14
CA LYS A 276 1.01 -17.28 -6.45
C LYS A 276 1.87 -18.17 -5.53
N LEU A 277 1.57 -18.21 -4.24
CA LEU A 277 2.24 -19.08 -3.27
C LEU A 277 2.08 -20.57 -3.63
N TYR A 278 0.86 -20.97 -4.02
CA TYR A 278 0.59 -22.32 -4.50
C TYR A 278 1.41 -22.67 -5.73
N GLU A 279 1.43 -21.80 -6.73
CA GLU A 279 2.23 -21.98 -7.95
C GLU A 279 3.73 -22.01 -7.65
N TYR A 280 4.21 -21.11 -6.79
CA TYR A 280 5.61 -21.05 -6.38
C TYR A 280 6.06 -22.29 -5.59
N SER A 281 5.17 -22.91 -4.82
CA SER A 281 5.41 -24.20 -4.16
C SER A 281 5.46 -25.41 -5.13
N GLY A 282 5.36 -25.21 -6.44
CA GLY A 282 5.18 -26.29 -7.40
C GLY A 282 3.80 -26.94 -7.33
N LYS A 283 2.79 -26.23 -6.85
CA LYS A 283 1.39 -26.67 -6.63
C LYS A 283 1.23 -27.68 -5.49
N HIS A 284 2.11 -27.65 -4.51
CA HIS A 284 2.10 -28.56 -3.37
C HIS A 284 1.37 -28.00 -2.15
N ALA A 285 1.56 -26.71 -1.83
CA ALA A 285 1.08 -26.14 -0.58
C ALA A 285 0.06 -25.02 -0.78
N THR A 286 -1.00 -24.98 0.03
CA THR A 286 -1.97 -23.89 0.06
C THR A 286 -2.49 -23.65 1.48
N ALA A 287 -3.12 -22.50 1.73
CA ALA A 287 -3.76 -22.19 3.01
C ALA A 287 -5.09 -21.48 2.81
N LYS A 288 -6.03 -21.73 3.72
CA LYS A 288 -7.33 -21.06 3.77
C LYS A 288 -7.90 -21.08 5.17
N ASN A 289 -8.33 -19.92 5.67
CA ASN A 289 -9.00 -19.77 6.97
C ASN A 289 -8.25 -20.47 8.13
N GLY A 290 -6.94 -20.33 8.21
CA GLY A 290 -6.11 -20.93 9.24
C GLY A 290 -5.65 -22.36 8.97
N VAL A 291 -6.22 -23.04 7.97
CA VAL A 291 -5.86 -24.41 7.60
C VAL A 291 -4.80 -24.39 6.50
N VAL A 292 -3.68 -25.05 6.74
CA VAL A 292 -2.59 -25.26 5.77
C VAL A 292 -2.66 -26.69 5.25
N THR A 293 -2.62 -26.86 3.93
CA THR A 293 -2.64 -28.18 3.27
C THR A 293 -1.42 -28.38 2.38
N ILE A 294 -0.95 -29.62 2.33
CA ILE A 294 0.16 -30.07 1.48
C ILE A 294 -0.31 -31.30 0.71
N ASN A 295 -0.16 -31.30 -0.62
CA ASN A 295 -0.60 -32.38 -1.49
C ASN A 295 -2.08 -32.78 -1.28
N GLY A 296 -2.93 -31.80 -0.96
CA GLY A 296 -4.36 -31.99 -0.69
C GLY A 296 -4.68 -32.56 0.70
N LYS A 297 -3.67 -32.81 1.57
CA LYS A 297 -3.85 -33.28 2.93
C LYS A 297 -3.63 -32.15 3.93
N THR A 298 -4.41 -32.10 5.02
CA THR A 298 -4.22 -31.11 6.08
C THR A 298 -2.88 -31.31 6.75
N PHE A 299 -2.05 -30.28 6.73
CA PHE A 299 -0.81 -30.22 7.50
C PHE A 299 -1.08 -29.74 8.91
N THR A 300 -1.71 -28.58 9.05
CA THR A 300 -2.07 -28.03 10.37
C THR A 300 -3.23 -27.04 10.26
N THR A 301 -3.88 -26.81 11.39
CA THR A 301 -4.76 -25.65 11.61
C THR A 301 -4.09 -24.81 12.69
N VAL A 302 -3.58 -23.63 12.33
CA VAL A 302 -2.86 -22.77 13.26
C VAL A 302 -3.80 -21.95 14.12
N ALA A 303 -3.47 -21.76 15.38
CA ALA A 303 -4.20 -20.89 16.31
C ALA A 303 -3.90 -19.40 16.01
N ALA A 304 -4.72 -18.47 16.50
CA ALA A 304 -4.37 -17.06 16.54
C ALA A 304 -3.30 -16.81 17.60
N ALA A 305 -2.24 -16.08 17.28
CA ALA A 305 -1.16 -15.74 18.21
C ALA A 305 -0.34 -14.53 17.70
N ASN A 306 0.42 -13.91 18.58
CA ASN A 306 1.34 -12.82 18.23
C ASN A 306 0.66 -11.67 17.48
N SER A 307 -0.53 -11.28 17.93
CA SER A 307 -1.37 -10.25 17.30
C SER A 307 -1.84 -10.57 15.88
N MET A 308 -1.69 -11.81 15.42
CA MET A 308 -2.18 -12.30 14.13
C MET A 308 -3.37 -13.22 14.31
N SER A 309 -4.32 -13.16 13.38
CA SER A 309 -5.39 -14.16 13.29
C SER A 309 -4.84 -15.52 12.85
N SER A 310 -5.62 -16.58 13.07
CA SER A 310 -5.33 -17.92 12.54
C SER A 310 -5.10 -17.89 11.02
N ALA A 311 -5.94 -17.14 10.29
CA ALA A 311 -5.81 -17.00 8.84
C ALA A 311 -4.50 -16.34 8.44
N GLU A 312 -4.11 -15.23 9.08
CA GLU A 312 -2.83 -14.54 8.82
C GLU A 312 -1.64 -15.45 9.06
N ARG A 313 -1.58 -16.12 10.23
CA ARG A 313 -0.49 -17.04 10.56
C ARG A 313 -0.39 -18.19 9.55
N SER A 314 -1.51 -18.70 9.05
CA SER A 314 -1.50 -19.78 8.06
C SER A 314 -0.81 -19.37 6.75
N TYR A 315 -0.86 -18.09 6.38
CA TYR A 315 -0.15 -17.59 5.20
C TYR A 315 1.35 -17.48 5.41
N PHE A 316 1.82 -17.18 6.62
CA PHE A 316 3.24 -17.25 6.95
C PHE A 316 3.78 -18.69 6.84
N VAL A 317 3.04 -19.67 7.38
CA VAL A 317 3.40 -21.08 7.23
C VAL A 317 3.39 -21.49 5.75
N LEU A 318 2.40 -21.04 4.98
CA LEU A 318 2.35 -21.27 3.54
C LEU A 318 3.55 -20.66 2.81
N GLY A 319 3.95 -19.43 3.16
CA GLY A 319 5.13 -18.77 2.58
C GLY A 319 6.41 -19.54 2.80
N ASN A 320 6.63 -20.04 4.04
CA ASN A 320 7.77 -20.89 4.38
C ASN A 320 7.75 -22.22 3.61
N LEU A 321 6.61 -22.90 3.55
CA LEU A 321 6.46 -24.13 2.76
C LEU A 321 6.70 -23.85 1.27
N ALA A 322 6.14 -22.78 0.72
CA ALA A 322 6.31 -22.45 -0.67
C ALA A 322 7.80 -22.23 -1.02
N LYS A 323 8.56 -21.54 -0.15
CA LYS A 323 10.00 -21.34 -0.30
C LYS A 323 10.75 -22.68 -0.18
N ALA A 324 10.39 -23.53 0.79
CA ALA A 324 11.00 -24.86 0.96
C ALA A 324 10.79 -25.76 -0.27
N TYR A 325 9.57 -25.83 -0.79
CA TYR A 325 9.26 -26.63 -1.96
C TYR A 325 9.92 -26.09 -3.22
N HIS A 326 9.88 -24.79 -3.44
CA HIS A 326 10.54 -24.14 -4.58
C HIS A 326 12.04 -24.46 -4.65
N ASN A 327 12.69 -24.47 -3.50
CA ASN A 327 14.11 -24.74 -3.36
C ASN A 327 14.46 -26.25 -3.24
N GLY A 328 13.49 -27.16 -3.42
CA GLY A 328 13.69 -28.61 -3.36
C GLY A 328 13.97 -29.16 -1.94
N LYS A 329 13.79 -28.36 -0.89
CA LYS A 329 14.04 -28.76 0.51
C LYS A 329 13.01 -29.72 1.06
N ASN A 330 11.87 -29.88 0.38
CA ASN A 330 10.84 -30.86 0.70
C ASN A 330 11.36 -32.33 0.59
N ALA A 331 12.46 -32.58 -0.10
CA ALA A 331 13.12 -33.89 -0.12
C ALA A 331 13.76 -34.26 1.23
N ALA A 332 14.16 -33.26 2.05
CA ALA A 332 14.75 -33.48 3.36
C ALA A 332 13.71 -33.97 4.39
N THR A 333 14.14 -34.76 5.38
CA THR A 333 13.31 -35.12 6.51
C THR A 333 13.00 -33.90 7.37
N ALA A 334 11.73 -33.68 7.69
CA ALA A 334 11.35 -32.61 8.62
C ALA A 334 11.89 -32.93 10.00
N THR A 335 12.54 -31.96 10.62
CA THR A 335 13.17 -32.06 11.95
C THR A 335 12.67 -30.96 12.86
N VAL A 336 12.90 -31.13 14.18
CA VAL A 336 12.58 -30.11 15.17
C VAL A 336 13.87 -29.62 15.82
N TYR A 337 14.05 -28.31 15.82
CA TYR A 337 15.14 -27.64 16.50
C TYR A 337 14.62 -26.42 17.26
N ASN A 338 14.92 -26.30 18.54
CA ASN A 338 14.43 -25.25 19.44
C ASN A 338 12.92 -24.95 19.29
N GLY A 339 12.10 -26.02 19.22
CA GLY A 339 10.65 -25.90 19.11
C GLY A 339 10.13 -25.50 17.72
N THR A 340 10.98 -25.31 16.75
CA THR A 340 10.63 -24.98 15.36
C THR A 340 10.76 -26.20 14.47
N VAL A 341 9.80 -26.41 13.58
CA VAL A 341 9.84 -27.42 12.51
C VAL A 341 10.61 -26.89 11.33
N TYR A 342 11.55 -27.68 10.82
CA TYR A 342 12.39 -27.35 9.65
C TYR A 342 12.25 -28.40 8.55
N LEU A 343 12.40 -27.95 7.31
CA LEU A 343 12.78 -28.76 6.15
C LEU A 343 14.17 -28.28 5.71
N ASP A 344 15.18 -29.12 5.93
CA ASP A 344 16.58 -28.73 5.79
C ASP A 344 16.89 -27.52 6.70
N ASP A 345 17.35 -26.39 6.15
CA ASP A 345 17.61 -25.14 6.84
C ASP A 345 16.41 -24.17 6.83
N GLN A 346 15.30 -24.50 6.12
CA GLN A 346 14.11 -23.67 6.05
C GLN A 346 13.19 -23.93 7.24
N ALA A 347 13.04 -22.91 8.09
CA ALA A 347 12.02 -22.90 9.13
C ALA A 347 10.62 -22.91 8.50
N ILE A 348 9.76 -23.80 8.96
CA ILE A 348 8.39 -23.96 8.46
C ILE A 348 7.39 -23.33 9.44
N ILE A 349 7.43 -23.73 10.70
CA ILE A 349 6.54 -23.25 11.75
C ILE A 349 7.21 -23.36 13.11
N THR A 350 7.10 -22.30 13.91
CA THR A 350 7.26 -22.35 15.35
C THR A 350 5.87 -22.36 15.96
N PRO A 351 5.39 -23.49 16.50
CA PRO A 351 4.07 -23.55 17.10
C PRO A 351 3.90 -22.55 18.24
N ALA A 352 2.74 -21.93 18.32
CA ALA A 352 2.31 -21.07 19.42
C ALA A 352 1.27 -21.79 20.30
N ASP A 353 0.88 -21.15 21.39
CA ASP A 353 -0.18 -21.67 22.24
C ASP A 353 -1.47 -21.92 21.43
N GLY A 354 -1.99 -23.12 21.56
CA GLY A 354 -3.16 -23.59 20.80
C GLY A 354 -2.85 -24.28 19.47
N ASP A 355 -1.60 -24.26 19.01
CA ASP A 355 -1.14 -25.09 17.90
C ASP A 355 -0.82 -26.53 18.39
N GLU A 356 -0.71 -27.47 17.47
CA GLU A 356 -0.14 -28.79 17.75
C GLU A 356 1.38 -28.64 17.98
N ASP A 357 1.94 -29.54 18.79
CA ASP A 357 3.36 -29.51 19.10
C ASP A 357 4.25 -29.77 17.88
N ALA A 358 5.50 -29.26 17.93
CA ALA A 358 6.44 -29.31 16.83
C ALA A 358 6.79 -30.74 16.36
N TYR A 359 6.84 -31.73 17.26
CA TYR A 359 7.17 -33.12 16.91
C TYR A 359 6.03 -33.75 16.12
N THR A 360 4.77 -33.58 16.59
CA THR A 360 3.56 -34.02 15.88
C THR A 360 3.49 -33.41 14.47
N LEU A 361 3.80 -32.10 14.34
CA LEU A 361 3.82 -31.43 13.06
C LEU A 361 4.94 -31.95 12.14
N ALA A 362 6.14 -32.20 12.66
CA ALA A 362 7.25 -32.74 11.87
C ALA A 362 6.94 -34.15 11.34
N GLU A 363 6.38 -35.04 12.19
CA GLU A 363 5.95 -36.39 11.80
C GLU A 363 4.88 -36.34 10.70
N ARG A 364 3.86 -35.49 10.88
CA ARG A 364 2.82 -35.28 9.85
C ARG A 364 3.41 -34.74 8.55
N LEU A 365 4.27 -33.72 8.61
CA LEU A 365 4.94 -33.18 7.45
C LEU A 365 5.70 -34.26 6.67
N ASN A 366 6.42 -35.13 7.38
CA ASN A 366 7.13 -36.27 6.79
C ASN A 366 6.20 -37.29 6.11
N SER A 367 4.96 -37.38 6.55
CA SER A 367 3.99 -38.35 6.03
C SER A 367 3.20 -37.86 4.79
N ILE A 368 3.17 -36.53 4.55
CA ILE A 368 2.29 -35.90 3.52
C ILE A 368 3.04 -35.12 2.45
N LYS A 369 4.32 -34.78 2.68
CA LYS A 369 5.15 -34.01 1.75
C LYS A 369 5.52 -34.76 0.48
#